data_bb856e3ebb455f13f49024f35862de32
#
_entry.id   bb856e3ebb455f13f49024f35862de32
#
_cell.length_a   1.000
_cell.length_b   1.000
_cell.length_c   1.000
_cell.angle_alpha   90.00
_cell.angle_beta   90.00
_cell.angle_gamma   90.00
#
_symmetry.space_group_name_H-M   'P 1'
#
loop_
_entity.id
_entity.type
_entity.pdbx_description
1 polymer ?
#
loop_
_entity_poly.entity_id
_entity_poly.type
_entity_poly.pdbx_seq_one_letter_code
_entity_poly.pdbx_strand_id
1 'polypeptide(L)'
;MSDPAVRERELAYHEKLYSGFAQRHFARPAVRLLRCHMVARILHLTGIGKGSRVLSLGCGIGDTELLLAPYVAEVVGVDLSPAAVRQARADAERHSIANARFEEGSDAEGQFDLIMAIFFLHHLADDDLADLPRHVHRRLAPGGTFYSLDPSRQRLSGALGRLLVPWMMKRYQSPDERELDPETTCRIFSAAGFDARVEMYDFGSTPLAGLFPGWGWGYGFAREFDDWLLGFQALRKRGSNFEIVAKE
;
A
#
# COMPACT_ATOMS: atom_id res chain seq x y z
N MET A 1 -20.69 1.53 4.41
CA MET A 1 -20.13 1.19 5.76
C MET A 1 -20.03 -0.32 5.83
N SER A 2 -18.80 -0.82 5.93
CA SER A 2 -18.52 -2.27 6.03
C SER A 2 -19.30 -2.90 7.18
N ASP A 3 -19.66 -4.18 7.04
CA ASP A 3 -20.27 -4.97 8.11
C ASP A 3 -19.40 -4.84 9.39
N PRO A 4 -19.96 -4.40 10.53
CA PRO A 4 -19.22 -4.24 11.77
C PRO A 4 -18.43 -5.49 12.17
N ALA A 5 -18.95 -6.69 11.87
CA ALA A 5 -18.29 -7.96 12.18
C ALA A 5 -17.06 -8.21 11.30
N VAL A 6 -17.06 -7.79 10.04
CA VAL A 6 -15.88 -7.84 9.15
C VAL A 6 -14.81 -6.90 9.68
N ARG A 7 -15.18 -5.65 9.99
CA ARG A 7 -14.27 -4.65 10.55
C ARG A 7 -13.62 -5.10 11.86
N GLU A 8 -14.37 -5.73 12.74
CA GLU A 8 -13.86 -6.25 14.02
C GLU A 8 -12.86 -7.39 13.82
N ARG A 9 -13.11 -8.31 12.88
CA ARG A 9 -12.19 -9.41 12.55
C ARG A 9 -10.89 -8.89 11.92
N GLU A 10 -10.97 -7.95 10.98
CA GLU A 10 -9.80 -7.30 10.38
C GLU A 10 -8.97 -6.56 11.43
N LEU A 11 -9.62 -5.79 12.31
CA LEU A 11 -8.93 -5.10 13.40
C LEU A 11 -8.22 -6.09 14.33
N ALA A 12 -8.88 -7.16 14.75
CA ALA A 12 -8.28 -8.19 15.62
C ALA A 12 -7.09 -8.90 14.95
N TYR A 13 -7.15 -9.15 13.64
CA TYR A 13 -6.05 -9.72 12.87
C TYR A 13 -4.85 -8.76 12.84
N HIS A 14 -5.07 -7.49 12.52
CA HIS A 14 -4.01 -6.47 12.45
C HIS A 14 -3.41 -6.16 13.83
N GLU A 15 -4.21 -6.09 14.89
CA GLU A 15 -3.70 -5.95 16.27
C GLU A 15 -2.70 -7.07 16.63
N LYS A 16 -3.03 -8.32 16.28
CA LYS A 16 -2.14 -9.46 16.47
C LYS A 16 -0.88 -9.38 15.59
N LEU A 17 -1.04 -8.95 14.34
CA LEU A 17 0.07 -8.78 13.40
C LEU A 17 1.07 -7.73 13.93
N TYR A 18 0.56 -6.60 14.40
CA TYR A 18 1.38 -5.48 14.89
C TYR A 18 1.95 -5.68 16.29
N SER A 19 1.47 -6.66 17.07
CA SER A 19 2.00 -6.98 18.41
C SER A 19 3.38 -7.64 18.42
N GLY A 20 4.36 -7.10 17.67
CA GLY A 20 5.77 -7.49 17.68
C GLY A 20 6.27 -8.32 16.50
N PHE A 21 5.40 -8.95 15.68
CA PHE A 21 5.82 -9.61 14.45
C PHE A 21 6.23 -8.58 13.39
N ALA A 22 5.40 -7.57 13.18
CA ALA A 22 5.61 -6.54 12.18
C ALA A 22 6.94 -5.81 12.37
N GLN A 23 7.27 -5.38 13.58
CA GLN A 23 8.54 -4.71 13.89
C GLN A 23 9.77 -5.50 13.43
N ARG A 24 9.78 -6.80 13.71
CA ARG A 24 10.91 -7.68 13.35
C ARG A 24 10.95 -8.02 11.87
N HIS A 25 9.79 -8.08 11.23
CA HIS A 25 9.66 -8.42 9.82
C HIS A 25 10.03 -7.23 8.93
N PHE A 26 9.47 -6.06 9.20
CA PHE A 26 9.65 -4.86 8.36
C PHE A 26 11.04 -4.21 8.50
N ALA A 27 11.75 -4.44 9.61
CA ALA A 27 13.14 -4.01 9.75
C ALA A 27 14.14 -4.85 8.91
N ARG A 28 13.69 -5.95 8.28
CA ARG A 28 14.57 -6.84 7.51
C ARG A 28 14.99 -6.23 6.18
N PRO A 29 16.21 -6.55 5.67
CA PRO A 29 16.80 -5.89 4.53
C PRO A 29 15.94 -5.89 3.25
N ALA A 30 15.35 -7.04 2.88
CA ALA A 30 14.54 -7.14 1.67
C ALA A 30 13.25 -6.31 1.77
N VAL A 31 12.59 -6.30 2.93
CA VAL A 31 11.37 -5.52 3.16
C VAL A 31 11.68 -4.02 3.18
N ARG A 32 12.79 -3.62 3.78
CA ARG A 32 13.23 -2.22 3.76
C ARG A 32 13.52 -1.74 2.33
N LEU A 33 14.23 -2.53 1.52
CA LEU A 33 14.48 -2.21 0.10
C LEU A 33 13.18 -2.13 -0.70
N LEU A 34 12.22 -3.03 -0.45
CA LEU A 34 10.88 -2.96 -1.04
C LEU A 34 10.20 -1.63 -0.71
N ARG A 35 10.19 -1.21 0.56
CA ARG A 35 9.59 0.07 0.98
C ARG A 35 10.30 1.28 0.37
N CYS A 36 11.63 1.28 0.30
CA CYS A 36 12.39 2.32 -0.41
C CYS A 36 12.01 2.39 -1.89
N HIS A 37 11.82 1.25 -2.54
CA HIS A 37 11.38 1.21 -3.94
C HIS A 37 9.95 1.74 -4.10
N MET A 38 9.02 1.40 -3.19
CA MET A 38 7.67 1.97 -3.18
C MET A 38 7.71 3.49 -3.09
N VAL A 39 8.50 4.06 -2.17
CA VAL A 39 8.66 5.51 -2.04
C VAL A 39 9.19 6.13 -3.34
N ALA A 40 10.21 5.53 -3.96
CA ALA A 40 10.75 6.02 -5.23
C ALA A 40 9.68 6.00 -6.35
N ARG A 41 8.86 4.96 -6.42
CA ARG A 41 7.74 4.86 -7.36
C ARG A 41 6.68 5.92 -7.10
N ILE A 42 6.27 6.12 -5.83
CA ILE A 42 5.30 7.16 -5.45
C ILE A 42 5.80 8.54 -5.92
N LEU A 43 7.04 8.91 -5.58
CA LEU A 43 7.63 10.19 -5.98
C LEU A 43 7.66 10.35 -7.50
N HIS A 44 8.05 9.31 -8.22
CA HIS A 44 8.14 9.33 -9.69
C HIS A 44 6.78 9.45 -10.37
N LEU A 45 5.79 8.68 -9.94
CA LEU A 45 4.49 8.59 -10.60
C LEU A 45 3.57 9.76 -10.27
N THR A 46 3.66 10.30 -9.07
CA THR A 46 2.78 11.38 -8.59
C THR A 46 3.37 12.77 -8.73
N GLY A 47 4.71 12.86 -8.81
CA GLY A 47 5.43 14.13 -8.93
C GLY A 47 5.40 14.99 -7.66
N ILE A 48 4.99 14.43 -6.50
CA ILE A 48 5.03 15.16 -5.24
C ILE A 48 6.46 15.48 -4.79
N GLY A 49 6.61 16.48 -3.94
CA GLY A 49 7.91 16.95 -3.46
C GLY A 49 7.83 17.71 -2.15
N LYS A 50 8.86 18.48 -1.84
CA LYS A 50 9.09 19.18 -0.55
C LYS A 50 7.94 20.07 -0.06
N GLY A 51 7.09 20.57 -0.95
CA GLY A 51 5.93 21.39 -0.61
C GLY A 51 4.64 20.58 -0.41
N SER A 52 4.65 19.29 -0.73
CA SER A 52 3.43 18.48 -0.78
C SER A 52 3.01 17.95 0.57
N ARG A 53 1.70 17.95 0.82
CA ARG A 53 1.05 17.31 1.97
C ARG A 53 0.46 15.96 1.55
N VAL A 54 0.72 14.92 2.31
CA VAL A 54 0.34 13.55 1.99
C VAL A 54 -0.58 12.98 3.08
N LEU A 55 -1.70 12.38 2.66
CA LEU A 55 -2.54 11.53 3.51
C LEU A 55 -2.31 10.06 3.14
N SER A 56 -2.05 9.22 4.11
CA SER A 56 -1.96 7.77 3.95
C SER A 56 -3.13 7.08 4.64
N LEU A 57 -3.95 6.37 3.86
CA LEU A 57 -5.07 5.57 4.34
C LEU A 57 -4.60 4.15 4.65
N GLY A 58 -4.86 3.66 5.88
CA GLY A 58 -4.38 2.36 6.35
C GLY A 58 -2.85 2.30 6.47
N CYS A 59 -2.25 3.29 7.14
CA CYS A 59 -0.80 3.43 7.22
C CYS A 59 -0.10 2.33 8.03
N GLY A 60 -0.83 1.51 8.77
CA GLY A 60 -0.24 0.51 9.66
C GLY A 60 0.77 1.12 10.63
N ILE A 61 1.96 0.55 10.71
CA ILE A 61 3.04 1.04 11.58
C ILE A 61 3.89 2.15 10.96
N GLY A 62 3.48 2.72 9.83
CA GLY A 62 4.09 3.91 9.26
C GLY A 62 5.40 3.69 8.49
N ASP A 63 5.72 2.47 8.09
CA ASP A 63 7.02 2.14 7.45
C ASP A 63 7.29 2.93 6.17
N THR A 64 6.29 3.06 5.30
CA THR A 64 6.42 3.79 4.03
C THR A 64 6.38 5.29 4.28
N GLU A 65 5.51 5.73 5.18
CA GLU A 65 5.29 7.12 5.58
C GLU A 65 6.56 7.74 6.14
N LEU A 66 7.24 7.04 7.05
CA LEU A 66 8.49 7.49 7.65
C LEU A 66 9.64 7.59 6.62
N LEU A 67 9.66 6.70 5.62
CA LEU A 67 10.61 6.77 4.51
C LEU A 67 10.27 7.87 3.51
N LEU A 68 8.98 8.21 3.36
CA LEU A 68 8.50 9.28 2.46
C LEU A 68 8.68 10.67 3.08
N ALA A 69 8.54 10.81 4.41
CA ALA A 69 8.60 12.08 5.12
C ALA A 69 9.79 12.98 4.75
N PRO A 70 11.02 12.48 4.55
CA PRO A 70 12.14 13.32 4.12
C PRO A 70 11.96 14.02 2.77
N TYR A 71 10.99 13.63 1.95
CA TYR A 71 10.80 14.14 0.59
C TYR A 71 9.62 15.10 0.46
N VAL A 72 8.78 15.24 1.47
CA VAL A 72 7.52 16.00 1.45
C VAL A 72 7.44 17.02 2.59
N ALA A 73 6.42 17.89 2.57
CA ALA A 73 6.20 18.87 3.63
C ALA A 73 5.60 18.20 4.89
N GLU A 74 4.62 17.36 4.71
CA GLU A 74 3.91 16.68 5.80
C GLU A 74 3.38 15.32 5.33
N VAL A 75 3.44 14.32 6.21
CA VAL A 75 2.73 13.05 6.06
C VAL A 75 1.77 12.87 7.22
N VAL A 76 0.50 12.61 6.89
CA VAL A 76 -0.53 12.22 7.86
C VAL A 76 -0.93 10.78 7.57
N GLY A 77 -0.65 9.86 8.49
CA GLY A 77 -1.08 8.48 8.40
C GLY A 77 -2.30 8.23 9.27
N VAL A 78 -3.32 7.56 8.74
CA VAL A 78 -4.49 7.11 9.50
C VAL A 78 -4.60 5.59 9.46
N ASP A 79 -4.92 4.98 10.60
CA ASP A 79 -5.17 3.54 10.72
C ASP A 79 -6.19 3.26 11.81
N LEU A 80 -6.99 2.20 11.64
CA LEU A 80 -7.99 1.79 12.62
C LEU A 80 -7.38 1.07 13.83
N SER A 81 -6.14 0.56 13.72
CA SER A 81 -5.45 -0.15 14.79
C SER A 81 -4.72 0.81 15.72
N PRO A 82 -5.17 0.97 16.99
CA PRO A 82 -4.44 1.76 17.97
C PRO A 82 -3.02 1.27 18.21
N ALA A 83 -2.77 -0.04 18.10
CA ALA A 83 -1.43 -0.61 18.27
C ALA A 83 -0.50 -0.18 17.14
N ALA A 84 -0.98 -0.19 15.89
CA ALA A 84 -0.24 0.28 14.72
C ALA A 84 0.13 1.76 14.85
N VAL A 85 -0.85 2.60 15.17
CA VAL A 85 -0.65 4.06 15.35
C VAL A 85 0.33 4.38 16.47
N ARG A 86 0.20 3.69 17.63
CA ARG A 86 1.19 3.86 18.73
C ARG A 86 2.60 3.52 18.28
N GLN A 87 2.77 2.44 17.52
CA GLN A 87 4.06 2.04 17.00
C GLN A 87 4.63 3.05 16.00
N ALA A 88 3.79 3.52 15.06
CA ALA A 88 4.18 4.53 14.07
C ALA A 88 4.64 5.83 14.73
N ARG A 89 3.93 6.30 15.77
CA ARG A 89 4.33 7.47 16.58
C ARG A 89 5.67 7.24 17.27
N ALA A 90 5.86 6.09 17.93
CA ALA A 90 7.11 5.76 18.61
C ALA A 90 8.29 5.68 17.64
N ASP A 91 8.09 5.19 16.42
CA ASP A 91 9.13 5.12 15.41
C ASP A 91 9.44 6.50 14.81
N ALA A 92 8.43 7.37 14.62
CA ALA A 92 8.64 8.76 14.21
C ALA A 92 9.51 9.52 15.25
N GLU A 93 9.20 9.39 16.53
CA GLU A 93 9.99 9.97 17.62
C GLU A 93 11.42 9.41 17.65
N ARG A 94 11.58 8.10 17.59
CA ARG A 94 12.89 7.41 17.61
C ARG A 94 13.80 7.88 16.48
N HIS A 95 13.23 8.16 15.30
CA HIS A 95 13.97 8.60 14.13
C HIS A 95 14.00 10.13 13.98
N SER A 96 13.45 10.87 14.95
CA SER A 96 13.37 12.34 14.94
C SER A 96 12.69 12.90 13.68
N ILE A 97 11.63 12.22 13.19
CA ILE A 97 10.84 12.63 12.04
C ILE A 97 9.67 13.50 12.53
N ALA A 98 9.82 14.82 12.44
CA ALA A 98 8.87 15.77 12.99
C ALA A 98 7.69 16.08 12.05
N ASN A 99 7.81 15.80 10.76
CA ASN A 99 6.80 16.09 9.74
C ASN A 99 5.93 14.86 9.36
N ALA A 100 5.96 13.80 10.15
CA ALA A 100 5.04 12.68 10.05
C ALA A 100 4.19 12.60 11.33
N ARG A 101 2.87 12.59 11.17
CA ARG A 101 1.92 12.39 12.28
C ARG A 101 0.99 11.23 11.96
N PHE A 102 0.55 10.53 13.00
CA PHE A 102 -0.27 9.34 12.87
C PHE A 102 -1.50 9.44 13.77
N GLU A 103 -2.67 9.12 13.23
CA GLU A 103 -3.96 9.28 13.91
C GLU A 103 -4.77 7.98 13.85
N GLU A 104 -5.52 7.71 14.94
CA GLU A 104 -6.46 6.59 14.97
C GLU A 104 -7.73 7.00 14.23
N GLY A 105 -8.12 6.23 13.22
CA GLY A 105 -9.30 6.51 12.42
C GLY A 105 -9.17 6.08 10.97
N SER A 106 -10.16 6.48 10.18
CA SER A 106 -10.24 6.18 8.74
C SER A 106 -10.06 7.40 7.85
N ASP A 107 -9.90 8.59 8.42
CA ASP A 107 -9.78 9.87 7.70
C ASP A 107 -9.04 10.89 8.55
N ALA A 108 -8.51 11.94 7.91
CA ALA A 108 -7.93 13.10 8.56
C ALA A 108 -8.48 14.40 7.94
N GLU A 109 -8.50 15.46 8.73
CA GLU A 109 -8.95 16.78 8.28
C GLU A 109 -7.92 17.48 7.41
N GLY A 110 -8.39 18.26 6.45
CA GLY A 110 -7.57 19.07 5.56
C GLY A 110 -7.65 18.64 4.10
N GLN A 111 -6.82 19.27 3.28
CA GLN A 111 -6.61 18.93 1.88
C GLN A 111 -5.16 18.50 1.66
N PHE A 112 -4.97 17.57 0.74
CA PHE A 112 -3.70 16.91 0.49
C PHE A 112 -3.37 16.89 -1.00
N ASP A 113 -2.09 17.07 -1.34
CA ASP A 113 -1.61 16.98 -2.71
C ASP A 113 -1.53 15.52 -3.20
N LEU A 114 -1.33 14.60 -2.24
CA LEU A 114 -1.38 13.16 -2.45
C LEU A 114 -2.23 12.49 -1.38
N ILE A 115 -3.14 11.62 -1.82
CA ILE A 115 -3.74 10.61 -0.95
C ILE A 115 -3.21 9.25 -1.41
N MET A 116 -2.61 8.49 -0.50
CA MET A 116 -2.07 7.17 -0.85
C MET A 116 -2.70 6.06 0.00
N ALA A 117 -2.80 4.86 -0.59
CA ALA A 117 -3.32 3.66 0.03
C ALA A 117 -2.47 2.46 -0.40
N ILE A 118 -1.62 1.94 0.49
CA ILE A 118 -0.67 0.86 0.18
C ILE A 118 -1.10 -0.41 0.87
N PHE A 119 -1.42 -1.44 0.11
CA PHE A 119 -1.98 -2.70 0.61
C PHE A 119 -3.22 -2.47 1.47
N PHE A 120 -4.13 -1.62 0.98
CA PHE A 120 -5.30 -1.20 1.74
C PHE A 120 -6.63 -1.48 1.03
N LEU A 121 -6.73 -1.26 -0.29
CA LEU A 121 -7.99 -1.36 -1.01
C LEU A 121 -8.58 -2.77 -0.97
N HIS A 122 -7.74 -3.78 -0.91
CA HIS A 122 -8.14 -5.18 -0.87
C HIS A 122 -8.81 -5.60 0.46
N HIS A 123 -8.77 -4.75 1.50
CA HIS A 123 -9.52 -4.91 2.74
C HIS A 123 -10.91 -4.23 2.71
N LEU A 124 -11.19 -3.40 1.70
CA LEU A 124 -12.46 -2.69 1.60
C LEU A 124 -13.57 -3.60 1.07
N ALA A 125 -14.77 -3.51 1.63
CA ALA A 125 -15.98 -4.07 1.03
C ALA A 125 -16.29 -3.39 -0.32
N ASP A 126 -17.12 -4.03 -1.17
CA ASP A 126 -17.43 -3.50 -2.50
C ASP A 126 -18.04 -2.10 -2.45
N ASP A 127 -18.96 -1.86 -1.52
CA ASP A 127 -19.60 -0.55 -1.34
C ASP A 127 -18.60 0.52 -0.88
N ASP A 128 -17.72 0.18 0.06
CA ASP A 128 -16.70 1.11 0.55
C ASP A 128 -15.66 1.43 -0.53
N LEU A 129 -15.28 0.44 -1.34
CA LEU A 129 -14.39 0.65 -2.48
C LEU A 129 -15.05 1.52 -3.55
N ALA A 130 -16.33 1.34 -3.82
CA ALA A 130 -17.09 2.15 -4.78
C ALA A 130 -17.26 3.61 -4.30
N ASP A 131 -17.32 3.83 -2.98
CA ASP A 131 -17.46 5.15 -2.38
C ASP A 131 -16.11 5.88 -2.17
N LEU A 132 -15.00 5.14 -2.20
CA LEU A 132 -13.66 5.67 -1.95
C LEU A 132 -13.30 6.88 -2.85
N PRO A 133 -13.57 6.90 -4.17
CA PRO A 133 -13.23 8.06 -5.00
C PRO A 133 -13.92 9.34 -4.55
N ARG A 134 -15.16 9.27 -4.06
CA ARG A 134 -15.88 10.43 -3.50
C ARG A 134 -15.23 10.93 -2.22
N HIS A 135 -14.75 10.01 -1.37
CA HIS A 135 -14.00 10.36 -0.17
C HIS A 135 -12.68 11.03 -0.53
N VAL A 136 -11.92 10.43 -1.44
CA VAL A 136 -10.66 10.96 -1.97
C VAL A 136 -10.85 12.36 -2.54
N HIS A 137 -11.85 12.58 -3.40
CA HIS A 137 -12.12 13.87 -4.02
C HIS A 137 -12.36 15.00 -3.00
N ARG A 138 -13.04 14.71 -1.88
CA ARG A 138 -13.26 15.73 -0.82
C ARG A 138 -11.98 16.14 -0.09
N ARG A 139 -10.95 15.31 -0.10
CA ARG A 139 -9.69 15.49 0.64
C ARG A 139 -8.51 15.87 -0.24
N LEU A 140 -8.62 15.70 -1.55
CA LEU A 140 -7.58 16.18 -2.48
C LEU A 140 -7.62 17.71 -2.58
N ALA A 141 -6.43 18.30 -2.62
CA ALA A 141 -6.24 19.65 -3.08
C ALA A 141 -6.47 19.72 -4.60
N PRO A 142 -6.87 20.88 -5.16
CA PRO A 142 -7.05 21.02 -6.62
C PRO A 142 -5.80 20.55 -7.39
N GLY A 143 -6.01 19.63 -8.35
CA GLY A 143 -4.94 18.99 -9.11
C GLY A 143 -4.14 17.94 -8.34
N GLY A 144 -4.62 17.53 -7.17
CA GLY A 144 -4.01 16.47 -6.36
C GLY A 144 -4.11 15.10 -7.01
N THR A 145 -3.42 14.13 -6.43
CA THR A 145 -3.31 12.77 -6.97
C THR A 145 -3.70 11.76 -5.91
N PHE A 146 -4.45 10.73 -6.31
CA PHE A 146 -4.60 9.50 -5.55
C PHE A 146 -3.64 8.44 -6.08
N TYR A 147 -3.01 7.70 -5.17
CA TYR A 147 -2.13 6.57 -5.48
C TYR A 147 -2.50 5.36 -4.64
N SER A 148 -2.59 4.18 -5.26
CA SER A 148 -2.68 2.93 -4.51
C SER A 148 -1.74 1.85 -5.05
N LEU A 149 -1.41 0.89 -4.20
CA LEU A 149 -0.65 -0.31 -4.53
C LEU A 149 -1.30 -1.50 -3.84
N ASP A 150 -1.82 -2.46 -4.63
CA ASP A 150 -2.58 -3.59 -4.12
C ASP A 150 -2.28 -4.90 -4.86
N PRO A 151 -2.58 -6.08 -4.24
CA PRO A 151 -2.40 -7.38 -4.88
C PRO A 151 -3.36 -7.58 -6.06
N SER A 152 -2.82 -8.10 -7.16
CA SER A 152 -3.58 -8.39 -8.39
C SER A 152 -4.22 -9.77 -8.35
N ARG A 153 -5.51 -9.84 -8.70
CA ARG A 153 -6.23 -11.11 -8.95
C ARG A 153 -5.62 -11.93 -10.10
N GLN A 154 -4.96 -11.25 -11.05
CA GLN A 154 -4.42 -11.87 -12.26
C GLN A 154 -2.98 -12.38 -12.09
N ARG A 155 -2.43 -12.32 -10.88
CA ARG A 155 -1.03 -12.66 -10.58
C ARG A 155 -0.66 -14.10 -10.87
N LEU A 156 0.41 -14.30 -11.64
CA LEU A 156 0.99 -15.63 -11.89
C LEU A 156 1.59 -16.24 -10.62
N SER A 157 2.20 -15.42 -9.76
CA SER A 157 2.79 -15.83 -8.49
C SER A 157 1.76 -16.46 -7.54
N GLY A 158 0.52 -15.96 -7.53
CA GLY A 158 -0.58 -16.53 -6.74
C GLY A 158 -0.99 -17.92 -7.20
N ALA A 159 -1.06 -18.15 -8.52
CA ALA A 159 -1.37 -19.46 -9.08
C ALA A 159 -0.26 -20.48 -8.74
N LEU A 160 1.01 -20.07 -8.92
CA LEU A 160 2.17 -20.91 -8.61
C LEU A 160 2.30 -21.18 -7.12
N GLY A 161 2.08 -20.16 -6.27
CA GLY A 161 2.12 -20.30 -4.81
C GLY A 161 1.05 -21.26 -4.28
N ARG A 162 -0.18 -21.20 -4.80
CA ARG A 162 -1.24 -22.15 -4.45
C ARG A 162 -0.87 -23.60 -4.81
N LEU A 163 -0.12 -23.79 -5.88
CA LEU A 163 0.32 -25.12 -6.32
C LEU A 163 1.51 -25.64 -5.50
N LEU A 164 2.52 -24.80 -5.25
CA LEU A 164 3.80 -25.23 -4.67
C LEU A 164 3.86 -25.11 -3.14
N VAL A 165 3.24 -24.09 -2.55
CA VAL A 165 3.36 -23.77 -1.11
C VAL A 165 2.02 -23.34 -0.47
N PRO A 166 0.95 -24.14 -0.60
CA PRO A 166 -0.40 -23.74 -0.18
C PRO A 166 -0.50 -23.42 1.33
N TRP A 167 0.31 -24.08 2.17
CA TRP A 167 0.34 -23.85 3.63
C TRP A 167 0.98 -22.51 4.01
N MET A 168 1.91 -22.02 3.19
CA MET A 168 2.61 -20.76 3.42
C MET A 168 1.78 -19.57 3.00
N MET A 169 0.97 -19.69 1.93
CA MET A 169 0.06 -18.65 1.45
C MET A 169 -0.99 -18.26 2.50
N LYS A 170 -1.55 -19.25 3.22
CA LYS A 170 -2.56 -19.02 4.27
C LYS A 170 -2.06 -18.22 5.48
N ARG A 171 -0.74 -18.15 5.68
CA ARG A 171 -0.16 -17.47 6.85
C ARG A 171 -0.17 -15.95 6.74
N TYR A 172 -0.23 -15.42 5.53
CA TYR A 172 -0.09 -14.00 5.23
C TYR A 172 -1.38 -13.37 4.65
N GLN A 173 -2.49 -14.09 4.66
CA GLN A 173 -3.78 -13.58 4.21
C GLN A 173 -4.72 -13.43 5.40
N SER A 174 -5.39 -12.27 5.50
CA SER A 174 -6.50 -12.11 6.42
C SER A 174 -7.72 -12.91 5.94
N PRO A 175 -8.65 -13.28 6.83
CA PRO A 175 -9.83 -14.08 6.45
C PRO A 175 -10.74 -13.41 5.41
N ASP A 176 -10.80 -12.08 5.41
CA ASP A 176 -11.70 -11.27 4.58
C ASP A 176 -10.97 -10.56 3.41
N GLU A 177 -9.64 -10.81 3.25
CA GLU A 177 -8.80 -10.26 2.19
C GLU A 177 -9.20 -10.80 0.82
N ARG A 178 -9.33 -9.90 -0.16
CA ARG A 178 -9.67 -10.24 -1.54
C ARG A 178 -8.63 -9.73 -2.53
N GLU A 179 -8.44 -10.47 -3.59
CA GLU A 179 -7.61 -10.03 -4.71
C GLU A 179 -8.44 -9.12 -5.64
N LEU A 180 -7.90 -7.96 -5.97
CA LEU A 180 -8.57 -6.96 -6.81
C LEU A 180 -8.25 -7.17 -8.29
N ASP A 181 -9.24 -6.87 -9.15
CA ASP A 181 -9.02 -6.78 -10.59
C ASP A 181 -8.50 -5.36 -10.93
N PRO A 182 -7.28 -5.22 -11.48
CA PRO A 182 -6.65 -3.93 -11.70
C PRO A 182 -7.47 -2.97 -12.55
N GLU A 183 -8.01 -3.47 -13.68
CA GLU A 183 -8.76 -2.64 -14.62
C GLU A 183 -10.13 -2.25 -14.07
N THR A 184 -10.79 -3.15 -13.32
CA THR A 184 -12.07 -2.85 -12.68
C THR A 184 -11.89 -1.82 -11.57
N THR A 185 -10.85 -1.96 -10.75
CA THR A 185 -10.54 -1.00 -9.67
C THR A 185 -10.20 0.37 -10.26
N CYS A 186 -9.40 0.44 -11.33
CA CYS A 186 -9.09 1.70 -12.01
C CYS A 186 -10.35 2.38 -12.57
N ARG A 187 -11.29 1.61 -13.15
CA ARG A 187 -12.57 2.15 -13.69
C ARG A 187 -13.44 2.80 -12.63
N ILE A 188 -13.37 2.39 -11.36
CA ILE A 188 -14.12 3.02 -10.25
C ILE A 188 -13.69 4.50 -10.12
N PHE A 189 -12.39 4.77 -10.19
CA PHE A 189 -11.86 6.15 -10.15
C PHE A 189 -12.18 6.92 -11.43
N SER A 190 -12.01 6.32 -12.62
CA SER A 190 -12.36 6.98 -13.88
C SER A 190 -13.85 7.34 -13.96
N ALA A 191 -14.74 6.46 -13.47
CA ALA A 191 -16.19 6.73 -13.43
C ALA A 191 -16.56 7.87 -12.46
N ALA A 192 -15.72 8.16 -11.49
CA ALA A 192 -15.87 9.28 -10.57
C ALA A 192 -15.24 10.60 -11.08
N GLY A 193 -14.70 10.62 -12.29
CA GLY A 193 -14.17 11.83 -12.95
C GLY A 193 -12.65 12.00 -12.87
N PHE A 194 -11.91 11.05 -12.28
CA PHE A 194 -10.46 11.11 -12.25
C PHE A 194 -9.84 10.67 -13.59
N ASP A 195 -8.73 11.31 -13.98
CA ASP A 195 -7.82 10.76 -14.98
C ASP A 195 -7.00 9.63 -14.33
N ALA A 196 -7.54 8.41 -14.40
CA ALA A 196 -7.00 7.25 -13.72
C ALA A 196 -6.32 6.29 -14.69
N ARG A 197 -5.12 5.83 -14.29
CA ARG A 197 -4.37 4.78 -15.00
C ARG A 197 -3.92 3.69 -14.04
N VAL A 198 -3.75 2.48 -14.57
CA VAL A 198 -3.23 1.33 -13.86
C VAL A 198 -1.87 0.92 -14.45
N GLU A 199 -0.93 0.63 -13.56
CA GLU A 199 0.38 0.08 -13.92
C GLU A 199 0.66 -1.18 -13.09
N MET A 200 1.41 -2.12 -13.64
CA MET A 200 1.87 -3.27 -12.85
C MET A 200 3.16 -2.91 -12.13
N TYR A 201 3.20 -3.28 -10.86
CA TYR A 201 4.31 -2.96 -9.98
C TYR A 201 5.43 -3.99 -10.05
N ASP A 202 5.10 -5.29 -9.95
CA ASP A 202 6.07 -6.38 -9.89
C ASP A 202 5.49 -7.74 -10.29
N PHE A 203 6.35 -8.75 -10.39
CA PHE A 203 5.98 -10.16 -10.53
C PHE A 203 6.38 -11.00 -9.32
N GLY A 204 7.61 -10.83 -8.83
CA GLY A 204 8.20 -11.69 -7.82
C GLY A 204 8.88 -10.97 -6.66
N SER A 205 9.26 -9.71 -6.80
CA SER A 205 10.07 -9.01 -5.79
C SER A 205 9.31 -8.80 -4.47
N THR A 206 8.04 -8.40 -4.49
CA THR A 206 7.23 -8.29 -3.26
C THR A 206 6.98 -9.65 -2.60
N PRO A 207 6.52 -10.70 -3.31
CA PRO A 207 6.45 -12.04 -2.74
C PRO A 207 7.77 -12.53 -2.15
N LEU A 208 8.90 -12.29 -2.83
CA LEU A 208 10.21 -12.69 -2.34
C LEU A 208 10.59 -11.96 -1.05
N ALA A 209 10.34 -10.64 -0.96
CA ALA A 209 10.59 -9.87 0.25
C ALA A 209 9.77 -10.39 1.44
N GLY A 210 8.51 -10.80 1.21
CA GLY A 210 7.66 -11.41 2.21
C GLY A 210 8.16 -12.78 2.68
N LEU A 211 8.57 -13.65 1.76
CA LEU A 211 9.01 -15.01 2.05
C LEU A 211 10.43 -15.06 2.64
N PHE A 212 11.32 -14.21 2.13
CA PHE A 212 12.74 -14.16 2.50
C PHE A 212 13.17 -12.75 2.93
N PRO A 213 12.59 -12.21 4.03
CA PRO A 213 12.74 -10.80 4.41
C PRO A 213 14.20 -10.42 4.72
N GLY A 214 15.04 -11.37 5.11
CA GLY A 214 16.48 -11.17 5.34
C GLY A 214 17.35 -11.12 4.09
N TRP A 215 16.82 -11.47 2.91
CA TRP A 215 17.61 -11.67 1.69
C TRP A 215 17.62 -10.42 0.80
N GLY A 216 18.27 -9.35 1.28
CA GLY A 216 18.26 -8.05 0.60
C GLY A 216 18.84 -8.07 -0.81
N TRP A 217 19.98 -8.73 -1.05
CA TRP A 217 20.57 -8.81 -2.38
C TRP A 217 19.69 -9.63 -3.35
N GLY A 218 19.01 -10.67 -2.86
CA GLY A 218 18.04 -11.43 -3.65
C GLY A 218 16.84 -10.59 -4.07
N TYR A 219 16.38 -9.67 -3.20
CA TYR A 219 15.34 -8.71 -3.56
C TYR A 219 15.79 -7.80 -4.70
N GLY A 220 17.02 -7.26 -4.63
CA GLY A 220 17.57 -6.40 -5.70
C GLY A 220 17.57 -7.12 -7.05
N PHE A 221 18.05 -8.34 -7.08
CA PHE A 221 18.03 -9.16 -8.30
C PHE A 221 16.61 -9.45 -8.80
N ALA A 222 15.69 -9.80 -7.91
CA ALA A 222 14.29 -10.04 -8.27
C ALA A 222 13.61 -8.77 -8.81
N ARG A 223 13.97 -7.59 -8.27
CA ARG A 223 13.43 -6.31 -8.75
C ARG A 223 13.92 -5.98 -10.16
N GLU A 224 15.21 -6.15 -10.45
CA GLU A 224 15.76 -5.96 -11.81
C GLU A 224 15.11 -6.93 -12.82
N PHE A 225 14.87 -8.17 -12.39
CA PHE A 225 14.18 -9.16 -13.22
C PHE A 225 12.70 -8.80 -13.45
N ASP A 226 12.00 -8.28 -12.44
CA ASP A 226 10.63 -7.78 -12.58
C ASP A 226 10.57 -6.60 -13.58
N ASP A 227 11.51 -5.65 -13.51
CA ASP A 227 11.58 -4.51 -14.42
C ASP A 227 11.80 -4.97 -15.88
N TRP A 228 12.63 -5.99 -16.06
CA TRP A 228 12.83 -6.61 -17.37
C TRP A 228 11.54 -7.30 -17.87
N LEU A 229 10.84 -8.07 -17.02
CA LEU A 229 9.57 -8.71 -17.38
C LEU A 229 8.47 -7.70 -17.70
N LEU A 230 8.37 -6.59 -16.96
CA LEU A 230 7.41 -5.51 -17.19
C LEU A 230 7.65 -4.81 -18.54
N GLY A 231 8.83 -4.93 -19.13
CA GLY A 231 9.11 -4.51 -20.50
C GLY A 231 8.29 -5.25 -21.56
N PHE A 232 7.84 -6.48 -21.29
CA PHE A 232 7.07 -7.29 -22.25
C PHE A 232 5.56 -7.02 -22.11
N GLN A 233 4.94 -6.44 -23.14
CA GLN A 233 3.50 -6.12 -23.14
C GLN A 233 2.59 -7.32 -22.79
N ALA A 234 2.92 -8.52 -23.29
CA ALA A 234 2.13 -9.72 -23.04
C ALA A 234 2.10 -10.13 -21.57
N LEU A 235 3.11 -9.77 -20.78
CA LEU A 235 3.25 -10.11 -19.37
C LEU A 235 2.68 -9.03 -18.44
N ARG A 236 2.60 -7.78 -18.88
CA ARG A 236 2.18 -6.64 -18.03
C ARG A 236 0.89 -6.88 -17.24
N LYS A 237 -0.06 -7.65 -17.77
CA LYS A 237 -1.33 -7.95 -17.09
C LYS A 237 -1.24 -9.06 -16.02
N ARG A 238 -0.08 -9.69 -15.84
CA ARG A 238 0.13 -10.87 -14.99
C ARG A 238 1.00 -10.61 -13.75
N GLY A 239 1.26 -9.35 -13.45
CA GLY A 239 2.02 -8.94 -12.27
C GLY A 239 1.36 -9.32 -10.95
N SER A 240 2.17 -9.38 -9.90
CA SER A 240 1.71 -9.73 -8.55
C SER A 240 0.97 -8.60 -7.87
N ASN A 241 1.44 -7.38 -8.09
CA ASN A 241 0.82 -6.17 -7.55
C ASN A 241 0.63 -5.15 -8.67
N PHE A 242 -0.33 -4.25 -8.47
CA PHE A 242 -0.63 -3.17 -9.40
C PHE A 242 -0.77 -1.84 -8.66
N GLU A 243 -0.48 -0.78 -9.38
CA GLU A 243 -0.59 0.59 -8.92
C GLU A 243 -1.74 1.29 -9.65
N ILE A 244 -2.50 2.12 -8.95
CA ILE A 244 -3.43 3.07 -9.54
C ILE A 244 -2.90 4.47 -9.27
N VAL A 245 -2.83 5.28 -10.31
CA VAL A 245 -2.58 6.72 -10.23
C VAL A 245 -3.78 7.42 -10.81
N ALA A 246 -4.50 8.18 -9.99
CA ALA A 246 -5.72 8.90 -10.38
C ALA A 246 -5.54 10.39 -10.06
N LYS A 247 -5.57 11.23 -11.09
CA LYS A 247 -5.45 12.69 -10.97
C LYS A 247 -6.82 13.34 -11.02
N GLU A 248 -7.02 14.34 -10.18
CA GLU A 248 -8.19 15.19 -10.23
C GLU A 248 -8.19 16.12 -11.46
#